data_f0baf2288b06fb29e7f4ca596726c7ce
#
_entry.id   f0baf2288b06fb29e7f4ca596726c7ce
#
_cell.length_a   1.000
_cell.length_b   1.000
_cell.length_c   1.000
_cell.angle_alpha   90.00
_cell.angle_beta   90.00
_cell.angle_gamma   90.00
#
_symmetry.space_group_name_H-M   'P 1'
#
loop_
_entity.id
_entity.type
_entity.pdbx_description
1 polymer ?
#
loop_
_entity_poly.entity_id
_entity_poly.type
_entity_poly.pdbx_seq_one_letter_code
_entity_poly.pdbx_strand_id
1 'polypeptide(L)'
;MLQSSENSFNPKSGVPASNPNVYNPVKTVTAPVDQATIGRTLVIKGEISGSEALYIDGRIEGKIIMPESRVTIGRNGKVDASIQAREVVVMGKVTGNIDCSDRVDIRAEGSVAGDISTVRISVEDGAALKGGIQVRSEGKPHQSQGKQENKQEQPKAMAASAHA
;
A
#
# COMPACT_ATOMS: atom_id res chain seq x y z
N MET A 1 -68.04 11.79 -52.08
CA MET A 1 -67.60 11.82 -51.68
C MET A 1 -66.63 11.52 -51.15
N LEU A 2 -66.11 11.55 -50.73
CA LEU A 2 -65.31 11.29 -50.28
C LEU A 2 -64.47 11.22 -49.59
N GLN A 3 -64.16 11.29 -49.17
CA GLN A 3 -63.44 11.21 -48.60
C GLN A 3 -62.54 10.94 -48.04
N SER A 4 -62.34 11.07 -47.89
CA SER A 4 -61.52 10.89 -47.36
C SER A 4 -60.72 10.62 -46.71
N SER A 5 -60.53 10.64 -46.53
CA SER A 5 -59.81 10.48 -45.90
C SER A 5 -58.92 10.15 -45.33
N GLU A 6 -58.74 10.13 -45.30
CA GLU A 6 -57.92 9.87 -44.87
C GLU A 6 -57.00 9.76 -44.24
N ASN A 7 -56.93 9.94 -44.05
CA ASN A 7 -56.02 9.89 -43.50
C ASN A 7 -55.31 9.54 -42.80
N SER A 8 -55.37 9.44 -42.71
CA SER A 8 -54.74 9.17 -42.03
C SER A 8 -53.72 8.88 -41.52
N PHE A 9 -53.46 9.01 -41.54
CA PHE A 9 -52.45 8.78 -41.13
C PHE A 9 -51.75 8.63 -40.38
N ASN A 10 -51.51 8.59 -40.01
CA ASN A 10 -50.74 8.49 -39.39
C ASN A 10 -49.81 8.14 -38.96
N PRO A 11 -49.54 8.24 -38.86
CA PRO A 11 -48.57 7.95 -38.41
C PRO A 11 -47.77 7.76 -37.75
N LYS A 12 -47.62 7.85 -37.48
CA LYS A 12 -46.91 7.77 -36.90
C LYS A 12 -46.25 7.36 -36.41
N SER A 13 -46.32 7.46 -36.45
CA SER A 13 -45.72 7.14 -36.04
C SER A 13 -44.89 6.82 -35.53
N GLY A 14 -44.50 6.75 -35.41
CA GLY A 14 -43.76 6.52 -34.87
C GLY A 14 -42.87 6.31 -34.40
N VAL A 15 -42.72 6.38 -34.33
CA VAL A 15 -41.85 6.27 -33.92
C VAL A 15 -41.13 5.98 -33.25
N PRO A 16 -40.82 5.85 -33.12
CA PRO A 16 -40.11 5.59 -32.45
C PRO A 16 -39.24 5.55 -31.98
N ALA A 17 -39.14 5.67 -31.82
CA ALA A 17 -38.43 5.66 -31.41
C ALA A 17 -37.58 5.46 -30.94
N SER A 18 -37.31 5.38 -30.85
CA SER A 18 -36.57 5.22 -30.43
C SER A 18 -35.90 5.20 -29.71
N ASN A 19 -35.70 5.22 -29.26
CA ASN A 19 -34.99 5.26 -28.64
C ASN A 19 -34.15 4.92 -28.17
N PRO A 20 -33.95 4.90 -28.09
CA PRO A 20 -33.03 4.44 -27.91
C PRO A 20 -32.07 4.83 -27.27
N ASN A 21 -32.14 5.42 -26.77
CA ASN A 21 -31.37 5.74 -25.96
C ASN A 21 -31.22 4.90 -25.03
N VAL A 22 -30.87 4.00 -25.41
CA VAL A 22 -30.25 3.26 -24.66
C VAL A 22 -29.11 3.98 -24.18
N TYR A 23 -29.37 4.77 -23.36
CA TYR A 23 -28.45 5.03 -22.44
C TYR A 23 -28.27 3.78 -21.68
N ASN A 24 -27.51 3.05 -22.20
CA ASN A 24 -26.61 2.33 -21.41
C ASN A 24 -25.95 3.36 -20.57
N PRO A 25 -26.26 3.48 -19.34
CA PRO A 25 -25.42 4.20 -18.50
C PRO A 25 -24.17 3.38 -18.56
N VAL A 26 -23.23 3.85 -19.30
CA VAL A 26 -21.91 3.48 -19.06
C VAL A 26 -21.86 3.57 -17.57
N LYS A 27 -21.88 2.46 -16.94
CA LYS A 27 -21.41 2.39 -15.64
C LYS A 27 -20.11 3.07 -15.79
N THR A 28 -20.10 4.30 -15.44
CA THR A 28 -18.89 4.90 -15.07
C THR A 28 -18.43 3.93 -14.01
N VAL A 29 -17.68 3.03 -14.45
CA VAL A 29 -16.79 2.41 -13.53
C VAL A 29 -16.03 3.61 -13.08
N THR A 30 -16.46 4.12 -12.00
CA THR A 30 -15.67 5.01 -11.23
C THR A 30 -14.49 4.13 -11.01
N ALA A 31 -13.52 4.27 -11.85
CA ALA A 31 -12.28 3.59 -11.67
C ALA A 31 -11.93 3.93 -10.24
N PRO A 32 -11.82 2.93 -9.42
CA PRO A 32 -11.52 3.19 -8.05
C PRO A 32 -10.26 3.95 -8.10
N VAL A 33 -10.46 5.16 -7.74
CA VAL A 33 -9.45 6.12 -7.61
C VAL A 33 -8.09 5.54 -7.63
N ASP A 34 -7.48 5.73 -8.73
CA ASP A 34 -6.04 5.72 -8.80
C ASP A 34 -5.37 4.63 -7.96
N GLN A 35 -5.68 3.42 -8.25
CA GLN A 35 -5.01 2.29 -7.62
C GLN A 35 -4.30 1.47 -8.70
N ALA A 36 -3.00 1.46 -8.62
CA ALA A 36 -2.20 0.62 -9.50
C ALA A 36 -2.25 -0.81 -8.97
N THR A 37 -2.38 -1.77 -9.86
CA THR A 37 -2.45 -3.18 -9.45
C THR A 37 -1.39 -4.01 -10.19
N ILE A 38 -0.62 -4.76 -9.41
CA ILE A 38 0.39 -5.66 -9.96
C ILE A 38 -0.16 -7.08 -9.81
N GLY A 39 -0.43 -7.71 -10.94
CA GLY A 39 -1.00 -9.05 -10.96
C GLY A 39 -0.03 -10.15 -10.53
N ARG A 40 -0.58 -11.27 -10.15
CA ARG A 40 0.19 -12.36 -9.52
C ARG A 40 1.26 -13.01 -10.40
N THR A 41 1.18 -12.83 -11.68
CA THR A 41 2.15 -13.41 -12.59
C THR A 41 3.30 -12.44 -12.92
N LEU A 42 3.21 -11.22 -12.41
CA LEU A 42 4.22 -10.22 -12.69
C LEU A 42 5.36 -10.29 -11.68
N VAL A 43 6.56 -10.14 -12.20
CA VAL A 43 7.76 -10.04 -11.39
C VAL A 43 8.42 -8.73 -11.75
N ILE A 44 8.58 -7.89 -10.77
CA ILE A 44 9.19 -6.58 -10.98
C ILE A 44 10.49 -6.53 -10.20
N LYS A 45 11.54 -6.11 -10.86
CA LYS A 45 12.84 -5.95 -10.23
C LYS A 45 13.31 -4.53 -10.46
N GLY A 46 13.60 -3.83 -9.37
CA GLY A 46 14.09 -2.45 -9.45
C GLY A 46 13.36 -1.55 -8.48
N GLU A 47 13.24 -0.29 -8.84
CA GLU A 47 12.62 0.70 -7.97
C GLU A 47 11.25 1.10 -8.50
N ILE A 48 10.28 1.14 -7.62
CA ILE A 48 8.92 1.57 -7.95
C ILE A 48 8.65 2.82 -7.13
N SER A 49 8.21 3.88 -7.79
CA SER A 49 7.82 5.09 -7.09
C SER A 49 6.51 5.61 -7.66
N GLY A 50 5.75 6.28 -6.83
CA GLY A 50 4.47 6.85 -7.25
C GLY A 50 3.74 7.51 -6.11
N SER A 51 2.60 8.09 -6.44
CA SER A 51 1.74 8.77 -5.47
C SER A 51 0.34 8.16 -5.41
N GLU A 52 0.12 7.05 -6.08
CA GLU A 52 -1.16 6.38 -6.11
C GLU A 52 -1.14 5.14 -5.22
N ALA A 53 -2.31 4.69 -4.80
CA ALA A 53 -2.37 3.48 -4.00
C ALA A 53 -1.89 2.30 -4.85
N LEU A 54 -1.12 1.40 -4.27
CA LEU A 54 -0.55 0.27 -4.98
C LEU A 54 -1.04 -1.06 -4.38
N TYR A 55 -1.59 -1.92 -5.23
CA TYR A 55 -1.99 -3.26 -4.83
C TYR A 55 -1.04 -4.27 -5.49
N ILE A 56 -0.37 -5.06 -4.68
CA ILE A 56 0.65 -5.99 -5.13
C ILE A 56 0.21 -7.44 -4.89
N ASP A 57 -0.12 -8.16 -5.94
CA ASP A 57 -0.43 -9.59 -5.82
C ASP A 57 0.68 -10.43 -6.49
N GLY A 58 1.69 -9.78 -7.06
CA GLY A 58 2.82 -10.42 -7.73
C GLY A 58 4.09 -10.40 -6.90
N ARG A 59 5.21 -10.50 -7.59
CA ARG A 59 6.51 -10.51 -6.93
C ARG A 59 7.27 -9.23 -7.23
N ILE A 60 7.83 -8.64 -6.20
CA ILE A 60 8.64 -7.43 -6.33
C ILE A 60 9.96 -7.62 -5.61
N GLU A 61 11.03 -7.27 -6.30
CA GLU A 61 12.38 -7.30 -5.73
C GLU A 61 13.02 -5.93 -5.95
N GLY A 62 13.43 -5.25 -4.88
CA GLY A 62 14.11 -3.96 -4.99
C GLY A 62 13.65 -2.94 -3.98
N LYS A 63 13.01 -1.86 -4.45
CA LYS A 63 12.63 -0.78 -3.57
C LYS A 63 11.27 -0.19 -3.98
N ILE A 64 10.46 0.15 -3.00
CA ILE A 64 9.15 0.77 -3.24
C ILE A 64 9.12 2.09 -2.48
N ILE A 65 8.91 3.19 -3.19
CA ILE A 65 8.89 4.52 -2.59
C ILE A 65 7.54 5.18 -2.86
N MET A 66 6.66 5.16 -1.89
CA MET A 66 5.32 5.72 -2.00
C MET A 66 4.94 6.46 -0.71
N PRO A 67 5.67 7.52 -0.38
CA PRO A 67 5.57 8.17 0.93
C PRO A 67 4.21 8.75 1.29
N GLU A 68 3.35 8.97 0.33
CA GLU A 68 2.04 9.55 0.60
C GLU A 68 0.89 8.57 0.34
N SER A 69 1.23 7.35 -0.04
CA SER A 69 0.23 6.41 -0.53
C SER A 69 0.14 5.14 0.30
N ARG A 70 -0.93 4.40 0.04
CA ARG A 70 -1.14 3.11 0.68
C ARG A 70 -0.59 2.01 -0.22
N VAL A 71 0.17 1.10 0.36
CA VAL A 71 0.65 -0.09 -0.33
C VAL A 71 -0.03 -1.30 0.29
N THR A 72 -0.73 -2.07 -0.51
CA THR A 72 -1.41 -3.28 -0.07
C THR A 72 -0.76 -4.49 -0.73
N ILE A 73 -0.24 -5.40 0.07
CA ILE A 73 0.36 -6.64 -0.43
C ILE A 73 -0.70 -7.73 -0.32
N GLY A 74 -1.18 -8.21 -1.46
CA GLY A 74 -2.19 -9.27 -1.53
C GLY A 74 -1.67 -10.61 -1.06
N ARG A 75 -2.56 -11.57 -0.91
CA ARG A 75 -2.23 -12.90 -0.38
C ARG A 75 -1.17 -13.65 -1.17
N ASN A 76 -1.12 -13.42 -2.47
CA ASN A 76 -0.13 -14.07 -3.32
C ASN A 76 1.11 -13.20 -3.49
N GLY A 77 1.08 -11.98 -2.96
CA GLY A 77 2.17 -11.04 -3.10
C GLY A 77 3.42 -11.48 -2.33
N LYS A 78 4.54 -11.36 -2.99
CA LYS A 78 5.84 -11.64 -2.38
C LYS A 78 6.71 -10.43 -2.65
N VAL A 79 7.08 -9.75 -1.59
CA VAL A 79 7.88 -8.54 -1.72
C VAL A 79 9.20 -8.74 -1.01
N ASP A 80 10.28 -8.67 -1.78
CA ASP A 80 11.64 -8.73 -1.25
C ASP A 80 12.27 -7.35 -1.50
N ALA A 81 11.86 -6.38 -0.69
CA ALA A 81 12.20 -4.99 -0.98
C ALA A 81 12.17 -4.11 0.26
N SER A 82 12.78 -2.93 0.12
CA SER A 82 12.62 -1.88 1.12
C SER A 82 11.39 -1.08 0.74
N ILE A 83 10.42 -0.98 1.62
CA ILE A 83 9.17 -0.29 1.38
C ILE A 83 9.13 1.01 2.17
N GLN A 84 8.89 2.12 1.47
CA GLN A 84 8.62 3.40 2.09
C GLN A 84 7.22 3.81 1.67
N ALA A 85 6.31 3.90 2.63
CA ALA A 85 4.92 4.20 2.31
C ALA A 85 4.27 4.94 3.49
N ARG A 86 3.09 5.48 3.24
CA ARG A 86 2.35 6.11 4.32
C ARG A 86 1.64 5.02 5.14
N GLU A 87 0.98 4.12 4.43
CA GLU A 87 0.25 3.02 5.07
C GLU A 87 0.57 1.72 4.34
N VAL A 88 0.83 0.66 5.08
CA VAL A 88 1.14 -0.64 4.49
C VAL A 88 0.19 -1.69 5.04
N VAL A 89 -0.49 -2.43 4.16
CA VAL A 89 -1.34 -3.55 4.55
C VAL A 89 -0.71 -4.84 3.99
N VAL A 90 -0.39 -5.77 4.87
CA VAL A 90 0.29 -7.01 4.49
C VAL A 90 -0.64 -8.20 4.66
N MET A 91 -1.00 -8.84 3.54
CA MET A 91 -1.74 -10.10 3.54
C MET A 91 -0.88 -11.23 2.97
N GLY A 92 0.25 -10.90 2.36
CA GLY A 92 1.17 -11.86 1.76
C GLY A 92 2.50 -11.91 2.50
N LYS A 93 3.54 -12.16 1.74
CA LYS A 93 4.86 -12.30 2.34
C LYS A 93 5.74 -11.11 2.00
N VAL A 94 6.34 -10.53 3.01
CA VAL A 94 7.25 -9.39 2.85
C VAL A 94 8.57 -9.70 3.53
N THR A 95 9.65 -9.45 2.81
CA THR A 95 11.01 -9.60 3.34
C THR A 95 11.72 -8.27 3.10
N GLY A 96 12.36 -7.73 4.12
CA GLY A 96 13.13 -6.49 4.03
C GLY A 96 12.64 -5.45 5.00
N ASN A 97 12.98 -4.19 4.72
CA ASN A 97 12.67 -3.12 5.65
C ASN A 97 11.38 -2.41 5.26
N ILE A 98 10.53 -2.14 6.23
CA ILE A 98 9.29 -1.40 6.01
C ILE A 98 9.38 -0.10 6.80
N ASP A 99 9.38 1.00 6.10
CA ASP A 99 9.38 2.32 6.72
C ASP A 99 8.03 2.98 6.41
N CYS A 100 7.22 3.11 7.42
CA CYS A 100 5.87 3.61 7.25
C CYS A 100 5.67 4.85 8.10
N SER A 101 5.12 5.89 7.51
CA SER A 101 4.96 7.16 8.23
C SER A 101 3.67 7.23 9.04
N ASP A 102 2.75 6.30 8.85
CA ASP A 102 1.48 6.29 9.57
C ASP A 102 1.22 4.92 10.21
N ARG A 103 0.84 3.92 9.43
CA ARG A 103 0.35 2.65 9.97
C ARG A 103 0.82 1.44 9.17
N VAL A 104 1.07 0.36 9.88
CA VAL A 104 1.29 -0.96 9.27
C VAL A 104 0.24 -1.91 9.82
N ASP A 105 -0.54 -2.53 8.94
CA ASP A 105 -1.52 -3.55 9.32
C ASP A 105 -1.10 -4.90 8.76
N ILE A 106 -0.83 -5.84 9.62
CA ILE A 106 -0.44 -7.19 9.21
C ILE A 106 -1.64 -8.10 9.45
N ARG A 107 -2.22 -8.61 8.38
CA ARG A 107 -3.40 -9.46 8.45
C ARG A 107 -3.01 -10.89 8.81
N ALA A 108 -4.02 -11.67 9.18
CA ALA A 108 -3.82 -13.05 9.66
C ALA A 108 -2.96 -13.93 8.75
N GLU A 109 -2.99 -13.67 7.47
CA GLU A 109 -2.21 -14.45 6.51
C GLU A 109 -0.88 -13.81 6.18
N GLY A 110 -0.61 -12.63 6.73
CA GLY A 110 0.59 -11.87 6.43
C GLY A 110 1.81 -12.41 7.15
N SER A 111 2.91 -12.39 6.45
CA SER A 111 4.20 -12.79 7.02
C SER A 111 5.22 -11.71 6.69
N VAL A 112 5.83 -11.16 7.72
CA VAL A 112 6.85 -10.13 7.54
C VAL A 112 8.15 -10.60 8.17
N ALA A 113 9.22 -10.48 7.41
CA ALA A 113 10.56 -10.83 7.89
C ALA A 113 11.49 -9.64 7.63
N GLY A 114 11.93 -8.98 8.68
CA GLY A 114 12.80 -7.81 8.60
C GLY A 114 12.43 -6.76 9.62
N ASP A 115 12.85 -5.54 9.36
CA ASP A 115 12.64 -4.47 10.32
C ASP A 115 11.47 -3.57 9.90
N ILE A 116 10.63 -3.23 10.86
CA ILE A 116 9.48 -2.38 10.61
C ILE A 116 9.64 -1.11 11.44
N SER A 117 9.54 0.03 10.76
CA SER A 117 9.54 1.32 11.42
C SER A 117 8.21 2.01 11.09
N THR A 118 7.41 2.30 12.10
CA THR A 118 6.07 2.87 11.89
C THR A 118 5.61 3.65 13.12
N VAL A 119 4.57 4.44 12.95
CA VAL A 119 3.95 5.15 14.07
C VAL A 119 2.92 4.24 14.75
N ARG A 120 2.20 3.44 13.96
CA ARG A 120 1.18 2.54 14.49
C ARG A 120 1.32 1.18 13.83
N ILE A 121 1.13 0.13 14.60
CA ILE A 121 1.16 -1.21 14.05
C ILE A 121 -0.06 -1.98 14.56
N SER A 122 -0.66 -2.75 13.68
CA SER A 122 -1.75 -3.64 13.99
C SER A 122 -1.39 -5.03 13.45
N VAL A 123 -1.51 -6.02 14.28
CA VAL A 123 -1.18 -7.40 13.90
C VAL A 123 -2.38 -8.27 14.24
N GLU A 124 -2.91 -8.97 13.26
CA GLU A 124 -4.02 -9.89 13.48
C GLU A 124 -3.53 -11.27 13.92
N ASP A 125 -4.41 -12.01 14.56
CA ASP A 125 -4.10 -13.36 15.01
C ASP A 125 -3.76 -14.24 13.79
N GLY A 126 -2.65 -14.93 13.87
CA GLY A 126 -2.19 -15.77 12.77
C GLY A 126 -1.09 -15.17 11.93
N ALA A 127 -0.84 -13.88 12.08
CA ALA A 127 0.20 -13.20 11.33
C ALA A 127 1.58 -13.62 11.86
N ALA A 128 2.54 -13.72 10.96
CA ALA A 128 3.90 -14.09 11.33
C ALA A 128 4.80 -12.87 11.20
N LEU A 129 5.52 -12.59 12.24
CA LEU A 129 6.44 -11.47 12.23
C LEU A 129 7.80 -11.94 12.74
N LYS A 130 8.82 -11.67 11.97
CA LYS A 130 10.20 -11.99 12.34
C LYS A 130 11.07 -10.78 12.12
N GLY A 131 11.71 -10.30 13.15
CA GLY A 131 12.58 -9.12 13.06
C GLY A 131 12.24 -8.07 14.08
N GLY A 132 12.72 -6.86 13.84
CA GLY A 132 12.57 -5.77 14.77
C GLY A 132 11.37 -4.88 14.44
N ILE A 133 10.76 -4.33 15.46
CA ILE A 133 9.71 -3.35 15.28
C ILE A 133 10.11 -2.11 16.03
N GLN A 134 10.15 -0.99 15.32
CA GLN A 134 10.38 0.29 15.92
C GLN A 134 9.13 1.13 15.76
N VAL A 135 8.49 1.44 16.86
CA VAL A 135 7.32 2.30 16.84
C VAL A 135 7.78 3.72 17.15
N ARG A 136 7.54 4.63 16.21
CA ARG A 136 7.91 6.02 16.36
C ARG A 136 6.73 6.78 16.90
N SER A 137 6.96 7.67 17.84
CA SER A 137 5.88 8.55 18.26
C SER A 137 5.78 9.72 17.28
N GLU A 138 4.55 10.13 16.98
CA GLU A 138 4.33 11.24 16.07
C GLU A 138 5.01 12.47 16.60
N GLY A 139 5.85 13.02 15.83
CA GLY A 139 6.34 14.34 16.17
C GLY A 139 7.78 14.69 16.01
N LYS A 140 8.64 13.85 15.48
CA LYS A 140 9.97 14.37 15.15
C LYS A 140 10.71 13.41 14.27
N PRO A 141 11.27 13.90 13.21
CA PRO A 141 12.19 13.09 12.45
C PRO A 141 13.39 12.85 13.36
N HIS A 142 13.50 11.69 13.84
CA HIS A 142 14.70 11.33 14.54
C HIS A 142 15.75 11.07 13.50
N GLN A 143 16.64 12.02 13.42
CA GLN A 143 17.91 11.71 12.89
C GLN A 143 18.41 10.56 13.74
N SER A 144 18.61 9.50 13.08
CA SER A 144 19.25 8.40 13.74
C SER A 144 20.65 8.85 14.04
N GLN A 145 20.80 9.41 15.17
CA GLN A 145 22.09 9.47 15.73
C GLN A 145 22.39 8.07 16.11
N GLY A 146 23.28 7.56 15.36
CA GLY A 146 23.87 6.33 15.76
C GLY A 146 24.15 6.38 17.23
N LYS A 147 23.57 5.49 17.88
CA LYS A 147 23.89 5.30 19.21
C LYS A 147 25.32 4.91 19.27
N GLN A 148 26.08 5.86 19.54
CA GLN A 148 27.31 5.53 20.04
C GLN A 148 27.06 4.95 21.39
N GLU A 149 27.12 3.75 21.42
CA GLU A 149 27.28 3.12 22.61
C GLU A 149 28.56 3.59 23.17
N ASN A 150 28.42 4.57 23.94
CA ASN A 150 29.49 4.97 24.71
C ASN A 150 29.67 3.94 25.75
N LYS A 151 30.44 3.01 25.40
CA LYS A 151 30.92 2.21 26.40
C LYS A 151 31.83 3.05 27.20
N GLN A 152 31.29 3.54 28.23
CA GLN A 152 32.11 4.04 29.12
C GLN A 152 32.83 3.03 29.75
N GLU A 153 33.88 2.86 29.31
CA GLU A 153 34.78 2.28 30.02
C GLU A 153 35.01 3.08 31.12
N GLN A 154 34.56 2.70 32.14
CA GLN A 154 34.92 3.15 33.28
C GLN A 154 36.31 3.06 33.45
N PRO A 155 36.92 4.04 33.60
CA PRO A 155 38.23 4.06 33.88
C PRO A 155 38.34 3.49 35.18
N LYS A 156 38.87 2.58 35.35
CA LYS A 156 39.18 2.12 36.36
C LYS A 156 40.10 2.80 36.97
N ALA A 157 39.79 3.34 37.46
CA ALA A 157 40.53 4.10 38.06
C ALA A 157 41.59 3.64 38.81
N MET A 158 42.03 3.72 38.99
CA MET A 158 42.78 3.55 39.50
C MET A 158 43.43 3.81 40.18
N ALA A 159 43.56 3.70 40.53
CA ALA A 159 44.02 3.86 41.08
C ALA A 159 44.97 3.96 41.57
N ALA A 160 45.32 4.07 41.84
CA ALA A 160 46.05 4.10 42.23
C ALA A 160 46.77 4.38 42.84
N SER A 161 47.07 4.52 43.33
CA SER A 161 47.62 4.77 43.83
C SER A 161 48.51 4.81 44.33
N ALA A 162 48.89 4.90 44.58
CA ALA A 162 49.56 4.91 45.03
C ALA A 162 50.29 5.03 45.72
N HIS A 163 50.66 5.08 46.09
CA HIS A 163 51.28 5.18 46.60
C HIS A 163 52.09 5.26 47.21
N ALA A 164 52.16 5.28 47.30
CA ALA A 164 52.78 5.46 48.02
C ALA A 164 53.83 5.50 48.41
#